data_cf54d576b18e4ba3b31316419cc7a362
#
_entry.id   cf54d576b18e4ba3b31316419cc7a362
#
_cell.length_a   1.000
_cell.length_b   1.000
_cell.length_c   1.000
_cell.angle_alpha   90.00
_cell.angle_beta   90.00
_cell.angle_gamma   90.00
#
_symmetry.space_group_name_H-M   'P 1'
#
loop_
_entity.id
_entity.type
_entity.pdbx_description
1 polymer ?
#
loop_
_entity_poly.entity_id
_entity_poly.type
_entity_poly.pdbx_seq_one_letter_code
_entity_poly.pdbx_strand_id
1 'polypeptide(L)'
;MGNEPNYGFFAMLDRMQYIARWGLMRNSKTENIKEHSFDVAVIAQCLALMYNRNNNNEGSLQVDPYKVACLGLYHDCTEILTGDLPTPIKYRNKEITRAYKEVESEAARTLVNLLPEELSDEYLSLLDPQFKGEEGAVTKRLVKAADKIAAYIKCIREESSGNKEFLSAKETLRESITALDVPEADEFMRIYVPAFGYNLDQLNGNG
;
A
#
# COMPACT_ATOMS: atom_id res chain seq x y z
N MET A 1 -5.09 17.89 39.05
CA MET A 1 -4.60 16.92 38.05
C MET A 1 -4.52 17.68 36.75
N GLY A 2 -3.31 18.03 36.27
CA GLY A 2 -3.13 18.66 34.98
C GLY A 2 -3.64 17.68 33.88
N ASN A 3 -4.42 18.19 32.93
CA ASN A 3 -4.80 17.41 31.78
C ASN A 3 -3.52 17.09 31.03
N GLU A 4 -3.02 15.87 31.15
CA GLU A 4 -2.00 15.40 30.20
C GLU A 4 -2.59 15.42 28.80
N PRO A 5 -1.83 15.87 27.79
CA PRO A 5 -2.32 15.92 26.43
C PRO A 5 -2.71 14.51 25.98
N ASN A 6 -3.91 14.38 25.42
CA ASN A 6 -4.42 13.10 24.92
C ASN A 6 -3.95 12.87 23.47
N TYR A 7 -2.81 12.21 23.31
CA TYR A 7 -2.26 11.86 22.01
C TYR A 7 -2.90 10.59 21.46
N GLY A 8 -3.97 10.75 20.65
CA GLY A 8 -4.77 9.64 20.14
C GLY A 8 -4.27 9.01 18.83
N PHE A 9 -3.15 9.44 18.26
CA PHE A 9 -2.70 9.02 16.92
C PHE A 9 -2.61 7.49 16.75
N PHE A 10 -1.92 6.80 17.66
CA PHE A 10 -1.76 5.35 17.55
C PHE A 10 -3.07 4.59 17.78
N ALA A 11 -3.96 5.12 18.61
CA ALA A 11 -5.30 4.56 18.77
C ALA A 11 -6.16 4.76 17.51
N MET A 12 -5.97 5.86 16.79
CA MET A 12 -6.60 6.07 15.49
C MET A 12 -6.00 5.11 14.45
N LEU A 13 -4.68 4.94 14.37
CA LEU A 13 -4.07 3.96 13.46
C LEU A 13 -4.59 2.53 13.71
N ASP A 14 -4.80 2.16 14.98
CA ASP A 14 -5.39 0.84 15.29
C ASP A 14 -6.77 0.63 14.66
N ARG A 15 -7.52 1.71 14.38
CA ARG A 15 -8.83 1.65 13.73
C ARG A 15 -8.80 1.27 12.25
N MET A 16 -7.62 1.25 11.61
CA MET A 16 -7.43 0.69 10.26
C MET A 16 -8.02 -0.72 10.13
N GLN A 17 -8.04 -1.50 11.22
CA GLN A 17 -8.65 -2.84 11.25
C GLN A 17 -10.16 -2.86 11.01
N TYR A 18 -10.86 -1.74 11.17
CA TYR A 18 -12.31 -1.62 10.98
C TYR A 18 -12.70 -1.12 9.58
N ILE A 19 -11.75 -0.70 8.77
CA ILE A 19 -12.01 -0.22 7.40
C ILE A 19 -11.83 -1.40 6.44
N ALA A 20 -12.96 -1.94 5.99
CA ALA A 20 -12.96 -3.07 5.06
C ALA A 20 -12.65 -2.60 3.63
N ARG A 21 -11.78 -3.33 2.95
CA ARG A 21 -11.50 -3.17 1.51
C ARG A 21 -12.46 -4.02 0.67
N TRP A 22 -12.57 -3.69 -0.61
CA TRP A 22 -13.42 -4.44 -1.56
C TRP A 22 -14.90 -4.47 -1.15
N GLY A 23 -15.39 -3.37 -0.54
CA GLY A 23 -16.72 -3.30 0.06
C GLY A 23 -17.90 -3.55 -0.89
N LEU A 24 -17.69 -3.44 -2.22
CA LEU A 24 -18.71 -3.74 -3.24
C LEU A 24 -18.64 -5.19 -3.74
N MET A 25 -17.65 -5.98 -3.32
CA MET A 25 -17.43 -7.34 -3.78
C MET A 25 -17.75 -8.35 -2.68
N ARG A 26 -18.25 -9.52 -3.08
CA ARG A 26 -18.49 -10.63 -2.16
C ARG A 26 -17.17 -11.31 -1.84
N ASN A 27 -16.63 -11.05 -0.65
CA ASN A 27 -15.39 -11.64 -0.16
C ASN A 27 -15.61 -13.00 0.48
N SER A 28 -14.69 -13.96 0.25
CA SER A 28 -14.57 -15.19 1.04
C SER A 28 -13.99 -14.93 2.43
N LYS A 29 -12.98 -14.05 2.48
CA LYS A 29 -12.38 -13.51 3.70
C LYS A 29 -12.27 -11.99 3.58
N THR A 30 -12.87 -11.26 4.50
CA THR A 30 -12.73 -9.79 4.56
C THR A 30 -11.27 -9.42 4.75
N GLU A 31 -10.81 -8.43 3.98
CA GLU A 31 -9.52 -7.76 4.15
C GLU A 31 -9.77 -6.35 4.63
N ASN A 32 -9.00 -5.87 5.59
CA ASN A 32 -9.04 -4.49 6.06
C ASN A 32 -7.78 -3.73 5.62
N ILE A 33 -7.79 -2.39 5.72
CA ILE A 33 -6.65 -1.56 5.29
C ILE A 33 -5.38 -1.81 6.12
N LYS A 34 -5.48 -2.31 7.36
CA LYS A 34 -4.33 -2.64 8.21
C LYS A 34 -3.58 -3.86 7.70
N GLU A 35 -4.31 -4.94 7.37
CA GLU A 35 -3.74 -6.15 6.77
C GLU A 35 -3.12 -5.84 5.40
N HIS A 36 -3.82 -5.09 4.56
CA HIS A 36 -3.33 -4.64 3.26
C HIS A 36 -2.06 -3.80 3.37
N SER A 37 -2.04 -2.79 4.24
CA SER A 37 -0.89 -1.91 4.43
C SER A 37 0.35 -2.68 4.92
N PHE A 38 0.17 -3.72 5.73
CA PHE A 38 1.26 -4.61 6.10
C PHE A 38 1.83 -5.34 4.87
N ASP A 39 0.97 -5.96 4.05
CA ASP A 39 1.39 -6.63 2.81
C ASP A 39 2.11 -5.65 1.87
N VAL A 40 1.58 -4.43 1.70
CA VAL A 40 2.20 -3.37 0.88
C VAL A 40 3.57 -2.99 1.41
N ALA A 41 3.73 -2.79 2.72
CA ALA A 41 5.02 -2.41 3.32
C ALA A 41 6.12 -3.46 3.06
N VAL A 42 5.80 -4.74 3.25
CA VAL A 42 6.74 -5.86 3.05
C VAL A 42 7.13 -5.99 1.57
N ILE A 43 6.15 -5.88 0.66
CA ILE A 43 6.41 -5.93 -0.79
C ILE A 43 7.21 -4.70 -1.23
N ALA A 44 6.85 -3.51 -0.78
CA ALA A 44 7.52 -2.26 -1.13
C ALA A 44 9.00 -2.27 -0.71
N GLN A 45 9.31 -2.80 0.48
CA GLN A 45 10.69 -3.00 0.91
C GLN A 45 11.45 -3.93 -0.03
N CYS A 46 10.86 -5.06 -0.40
CA CYS A 46 11.47 -6.01 -1.32
C CYS A 46 11.75 -5.37 -2.69
N LEU A 47 10.77 -4.64 -3.26
CA LEU A 47 10.95 -3.95 -4.53
C LEU A 47 12.06 -2.89 -4.45
N ALA A 48 12.18 -2.16 -3.34
CA ALA A 48 13.25 -1.18 -3.13
C ALA A 48 14.64 -1.84 -3.05
N LEU A 49 14.77 -2.98 -2.36
CA LEU A 49 15.99 -3.77 -2.33
C LEU A 49 16.36 -4.31 -3.72
N MET A 50 15.39 -4.78 -4.49
CA MET A 50 15.60 -5.25 -5.86
C MET A 50 16.04 -4.09 -6.77
N TYR A 51 15.39 -2.92 -6.64
CA TYR A 51 15.78 -1.70 -7.36
C TYR A 51 17.24 -1.33 -7.09
N ASN A 52 17.63 -1.27 -5.82
CA ASN A 52 19.00 -0.94 -5.42
C ASN A 52 20.01 -1.99 -5.95
N ARG A 53 19.67 -3.28 -5.89
CA ARG A 53 20.49 -4.35 -6.46
C ARG A 53 20.70 -4.16 -7.98
N ASN A 54 19.63 -3.81 -8.70
CA ASN A 54 19.67 -3.63 -10.15
C ASN A 54 20.43 -2.34 -10.57
N ASN A 55 20.52 -1.36 -9.67
CA ASN A 55 21.15 -0.06 -9.87
C ASN A 55 22.37 0.14 -8.97
N ASN A 56 23.24 -0.87 -8.83
CA ASN A 56 24.40 -0.82 -7.91
C ASN A 56 25.69 -0.27 -8.52
N ASN A 57 25.66 0.34 -9.70
CA ASN A 57 26.82 0.99 -10.29
C ASN A 57 27.18 2.27 -9.53
N GLU A 58 28.46 2.66 -9.56
CA GLU A 58 28.94 3.90 -8.92
C GLU A 58 28.18 5.11 -9.47
N GLY A 59 27.59 5.90 -8.56
CA GLY A 59 26.80 7.08 -8.91
C GLY A 59 25.35 6.80 -9.31
N SER A 60 24.90 5.54 -9.32
CA SER A 60 23.48 5.22 -9.56
C SER A 60 22.61 5.66 -8.40
N LEU A 61 21.39 6.06 -8.73
CA LEU A 61 20.38 6.42 -7.74
C LEU A 61 20.03 5.20 -6.88
N GLN A 62 20.04 5.39 -5.58
CA GLN A 62 19.56 4.43 -4.59
C GLN A 62 18.35 5.01 -3.86
N VAL A 63 17.47 4.15 -3.37
CA VAL A 63 16.35 4.51 -2.49
C VAL A 63 16.55 3.88 -1.12
N ASP A 64 15.98 4.48 -0.08
CA ASP A 64 15.97 3.89 1.26
C ASP A 64 14.85 2.84 1.38
N PRO A 65 15.16 1.52 1.46
CA PRO A 65 14.14 0.47 1.54
C PRO A 65 13.27 0.54 2.79
N TYR A 66 13.80 1.09 3.90
CA TYR A 66 13.04 1.23 5.14
C TYR A 66 12.03 2.37 5.03
N LYS A 67 12.42 3.49 4.43
CA LYS A 67 11.52 4.60 4.14
C LYS A 67 10.42 4.16 3.16
N VAL A 68 10.77 3.43 2.10
CA VAL A 68 9.80 2.88 1.13
C VAL A 68 8.81 1.95 1.83
N ALA A 69 9.27 1.08 2.75
CA ALA A 69 8.41 0.24 3.57
C ALA A 69 7.46 1.05 4.46
N CYS A 70 7.98 2.08 5.16
CA CYS A 70 7.15 2.97 5.99
C CYS A 70 6.08 3.68 5.15
N LEU A 71 6.43 4.19 3.97
CA LEU A 71 5.45 4.79 3.05
C LEU A 71 4.36 3.78 2.64
N GLY A 72 4.73 2.52 2.38
CA GLY A 72 3.77 1.45 2.13
C GLY A 72 2.88 1.16 3.34
N LEU A 73 3.43 1.21 4.56
CA LEU A 73 2.67 0.97 5.79
C LEU A 73 1.61 2.04 6.07
N TYR A 74 1.90 3.31 5.74
CA TYR A 74 1.03 4.44 6.05
C TYR A 74 0.20 4.93 4.86
N HIS A 75 0.33 4.34 3.65
CA HIS A 75 -0.24 4.86 2.41
C HIS A 75 -1.77 5.03 2.42
N ASP A 76 -2.49 4.13 3.10
CA ASP A 76 -3.96 4.15 3.20
C ASP A 76 -4.47 4.58 4.60
N CYS A 77 -3.59 5.06 5.52
CA CYS A 77 -4.04 5.37 6.89
C CYS A 77 -5.04 6.53 6.95
N THR A 78 -5.04 7.45 5.97
CA THR A 78 -6.05 8.51 5.87
C THR A 78 -7.47 7.97 5.66
N GLU A 79 -7.60 6.75 5.16
CA GLU A 79 -8.88 6.08 4.96
C GLU A 79 -9.60 5.74 6.27
N ILE A 80 -8.93 5.85 7.43
CA ILE A 80 -9.58 5.81 8.75
C ILE A 80 -10.68 6.89 8.85
N LEU A 81 -10.47 8.05 8.21
CA LEU A 81 -11.38 9.19 8.22
C LEU A 81 -12.25 9.26 6.96
N THR A 82 -11.70 8.89 5.80
CA THR A 82 -12.38 9.03 4.51
C THR A 82 -13.16 7.77 4.09
N GLY A 83 -12.84 6.62 4.68
CA GLY A 83 -13.26 5.31 4.18
C GLY A 83 -12.50 4.88 2.92
N ASP A 84 -12.51 3.57 2.63
CA ASP A 84 -11.98 3.02 1.37
C ASP A 84 -12.96 3.34 0.22
N LEU A 85 -12.61 4.32 -0.60
CA LEU A 85 -13.41 4.71 -1.75
C LEU A 85 -13.08 3.84 -2.97
N PRO A 86 -14.08 3.18 -3.58
CA PRO A 86 -13.85 2.35 -4.76
C PRO A 86 -13.11 3.08 -5.88
N THR A 87 -12.05 2.45 -6.40
CA THR A 87 -11.17 2.98 -7.45
C THR A 87 -11.91 3.62 -8.64
N PRO A 88 -13.02 3.03 -9.18
CA PRO A 88 -13.76 3.64 -10.28
C PRO A 88 -14.40 4.99 -9.92
N ILE A 89 -14.67 5.24 -8.65
CA ILE A 89 -15.22 6.51 -8.16
C ILE A 89 -14.09 7.50 -7.93
N LYS A 90 -13.02 7.08 -7.24
CA LYS A 90 -11.84 7.90 -6.90
C LYS A 90 -11.19 8.53 -8.14
N TYR A 91 -11.17 7.82 -9.27
CA TYR A 91 -10.53 8.24 -10.52
C TYR A 91 -11.52 8.52 -11.67
N ARG A 92 -12.78 8.80 -11.39
CA ARG A 92 -13.82 9.01 -12.40
C ARG A 92 -13.53 10.19 -13.31
N ASN A 93 -13.03 11.29 -12.76
CA ASN A 93 -12.59 12.49 -13.51
C ASN A 93 -11.55 13.28 -12.69
N LYS A 94 -10.92 14.26 -13.36
CA LYS A 94 -9.86 15.09 -12.75
C LYS A 94 -10.33 15.91 -11.54
N GLU A 95 -11.58 16.36 -11.53
CA GLU A 95 -12.15 17.17 -10.45
C GLU A 95 -12.33 16.33 -9.18
N ILE A 96 -12.94 15.15 -9.31
CA ILE A 96 -13.11 14.20 -8.20
C ILE A 96 -11.73 13.77 -7.66
N THR A 97 -10.79 13.42 -8.55
CA THR A 97 -9.44 13.03 -8.14
C THR A 97 -8.73 14.13 -7.36
N ARG A 98 -8.88 15.41 -7.78
CA ARG A 98 -8.28 16.55 -7.07
C ARG A 98 -8.94 16.77 -5.71
N ALA A 99 -10.27 16.84 -5.69
CA ALA A 99 -11.03 17.04 -4.46
C ALA A 99 -10.75 15.93 -3.44
N TYR A 100 -10.66 14.67 -3.89
CA TYR A 100 -10.35 13.57 -3.00
C TYR A 100 -8.92 13.67 -2.43
N LYS A 101 -7.93 14.09 -3.21
CA LYS A 101 -6.57 14.33 -2.71
C LYS A 101 -6.52 15.46 -1.67
N GLU A 102 -7.31 16.51 -1.84
CA GLU A 102 -7.43 17.58 -0.84
C GLU A 102 -7.99 17.03 0.48
N VAL A 103 -9.01 16.16 0.40
CA VAL A 103 -9.59 15.47 1.57
C VAL A 103 -8.58 14.52 2.22
N GLU A 104 -7.81 13.74 1.44
CA GLU A 104 -6.72 12.88 1.95
C GLU A 104 -5.66 13.70 2.69
N SER A 105 -5.23 14.85 2.12
CA SER A 105 -4.25 15.73 2.77
C SER A 105 -4.78 16.36 4.06
N GLU A 106 -6.07 16.72 4.11
CA GLU A 106 -6.71 17.24 5.33
C GLU A 106 -6.83 16.14 6.39
N ALA A 107 -7.19 14.91 6.00
CA ALA A 107 -7.23 13.76 6.88
C ALA A 107 -5.85 13.45 7.47
N ALA A 108 -4.77 13.53 6.66
CA ALA A 108 -3.40 13.37 7.15
C ALA A 108 -3.05 14.39 8.23
N ARG A 109 -3.34 15.69 7.99
CA ARG A 109 -3.13 16.74 8.99
C ARG A 109 -3.95 16.51 10.25
N THR A 110 -5.20 16.08 10.12
CA THR A 110 -6.07 15.77 11.26
C THR A 110 -5.49 14.65 12.12
N LEU A 111 -4.93 13.60 11.49
CA LEU A 111 -4.29 12.51 12.21
C LEU A 111 -3.01 12.96 12.92
N VAL A 112 -2.11 13.70 12.23
CA VAL A 112 -0.85 14.12 12.85
C VAL A 112 -1.04 15.14 13.97
N ASN A 113 -2.13 15.91 13.99
CA ASN A 113 -2.48 16.79 15.09
C ASN A 113 -2.81 16.03 16.39
N LEU A 114 -2.92 14.70 16.32
CA LEU A 114 -3.06 13.82 17.50
C LEU A 114 -1.70 13.35 18.03
N LEU A 115 -0.59 13.87 17.52
CA LEU A 115 0.78 13.63 17.97
C LEU A 115 1.33 14.83 18.74
N PRO A 116 2.37 14.63 19.55
CA PRO A 116 3.23 15.74 19.98
C PRO A 116 3.80 16.49 18.80
N GLU A 117 3.96 17.83 18.93
CA GLU A 117 4.43 18.70 17.84
C GLU A 117 5.77 18.24 17.25
N GLU A 118 6.68 17.76 18.08
CA GLU A 118 8.00 17.28 17.69
C GLU A 118 8.00 16.05 16.78
N LEU A 119 6.88 15.32 16.68
CA LEU A 119 6.71 14.15 15.80
C LEU A 119 5.88 14.44 14.55
N SER A 120 5.18 15.58 14.53
CA SER A 120 4.15 15.86 13.52
C SER A 120 4.71 15.91 12.10
N ASP A 121 5.86 16.57 11.88
CA ASP A 121 6.45 16.73 10.55
C ASP A 121 6.93 15.40 9.98
N GLU A 122 7.53 14.54 10.81
CA GLU A 122 8.01 13.23 10.37
C GLU A 122 6.83 12.35 9.92
N TYR A 123 5.78 12.27 10.74
CA TYR A 123 4.60 11.49 10.37
C TYR A 123 3.83 12.10 9.21
N LEU A 124 3.74 13.42 9.09
CA LEU A 124 3.11 14.06 7.94
C LEU A 124 3.83 13.69 6.64
N SER A 125 5.17 13.58 6.69
CA SER A 125 5.97 13.16 5.54
C SER A 125 5.66 11.72 5.07
N LEU A 126 5.13 10.87 5.96
CA LEU A 126 4.72 9.50 5.65
C LEU A 126 3.25 9.43 5.20
N LEU A 127 2.36 10.23 5.81
CA LEU A 127 0.92 10.21 5.54
C LEU A 127 0.54 11.02 4.28
N ASP A 128 1.25 12.12 4.00
CA ASP A 128 1.06 12.98 2.81
C ASP A 128 2.41 13.26 2.12
N PRO A 129 3.06 12.21 1.57
CA PRO A 129 4.41 12.32 1.05
C PRO A 129 4.50 13.21 -0.19
N GLN A 130 5.44 14.13 -0.15
CA GLN A 130 5.78 15.01 -1.28
C GLN A 130 6.93 14.38 -2.09
N PHE A 131 6.60 13.51 -3.04
CA PHE A 131 7.58 12.81 -3.88
C PHE A 131 8.33 13.78 -4.82
N LYS A 132 9.43 14.36 -4.34
CA LYS A 132 10.25 15.32 -5.08
C LYS A 132 11.47 14.66 -5.68
N GLY A 133 11.90 15.18 -6.84
CA GLY A 133 13.09 14.70 -7.53
C GLY A 133 12.96 13.27 -8.07
N GLU A 134 14.10 12.74 -8.53
CA GLU A 134 14.16 11.41 -9.15
C GLU A 134 13.94 10.30 -8.13
N GLU A 135 14.57 10.39 -6.95
CA GLU A 135 14.36 9.44 -5.84
C GLU A 135 12.88 9.36 -5.43
N GLY A 136 12.22 10.53 -5.28
CA GLY A 136 10.80 10.57 -4.96
C GLY A 136 9.94 9.93 -6.04
N ALA A 137 10.26 10.14 -7.31
CA ALA A 137 9.53 9.53 -8.42
C ALA A 137 9.69 7.99 -8.44
N VAL A 138 10.90 7.47 -8.19
CA VAL A 138 11.16 6.03 -8.05
C VAL A 138 10.41 5.47 -6.86
N THR A 139 10.58 6.06 -5.67
CA THR A 139 9.90 5.65 -4.43
C THR A 139 8.39 5.54 -4.63
N LYS A 140 7.77 6.55 -5.23
CA LYS A 140 6.33 6.55 -5.53
C LYS A 140 5.92 5.39 -6.43
N ARG A 141 6.72 5.08 -7.47
CA ARG A 141 6.42 3.95 -8.38
C ARG A 141 6.52 2.62 -7.67
N LEU A 142 7.53 2.43 -6.81
CA LEU A 142 7.71 1.20 -6.04
C LEU A 142 6.56 0.97 -5.05
N VAL A 143 6.14 1.99 -4.29
CA VAL A 143 4.99 1.90 -3.38
C VAL A 143 3.71 1.59 -4.16
N LYS A 144 3.48 2.28 -5.29
CA LYS A 144 2.31 2.01 -6.13
C LYS A 144 2.30 0.61 -6.74
N ALA A 145 3.47 0.08 -7.09
CA ALA A 145 3.59 -1.29 -7.58
C ALA A 145 3.28 -2.29 -6.47
N ALA A 146 3.80 -2.06 -5.26
CA ALA A 146 3.54 -2.90 -4.09
C ALA A 146 2.05 -2.94 -3.72
N ASP A 147 1.35 -1.79 -3.71
CA ASP A 147 -0.09 -1.70 -3.50
C ASP A 147 -0.87 -2.58 -4.49
N LYS A 148 -0.57 -2.45 -5.79
CA LYS A 148 -1.23 -3.26 -6.82
C LYS A 148 -0.90 -4.75 -6.72
N ILE A 149 0.33 -5.10 -6.35
CA ILE A 149 0.74 -6.50 -6.14
C ILE A 149 0.00 -7.08 -4.92
N ALA A 150 -0.11 -6.35 -3.80
CA ALA A 150 -0.87 -6.78 -2.64
C ALA A 150 -2.35 -7.02 -2.98
N ALA A 151 -2.97 -6.10 -3.74
CA ALA A 151 -4.33 -6.28 -4.23
C ALA A 151 -4.46 -7.49 -5.18
N TYR A 152 -3.47 -7.75 -6.03
CA TYR A 152 -3.43 -8.93 -6.90
C TYR A 152 -3.33 -10.23 -6.09
N ILE A 153 -2.51 -10.26 -5.03
CA ILE A 153 -2.38 -11.40 -4.12
C ILE A 153 -3.72 -11.68 -3.41
N LYS A 154 -4.45 -10.64 -3.02
CA LYS A 154 -5.82 -10.79 -2.49
C LYS A 154 -6.71 -11.53 -3.49
N CYS A 155 -6.65 -11.19 -4.79
CA CYS A 155 -7.43 -11.89 -5.82
C CYS A 155 -7.02 -13.38 -5.94
N ILE A 156 -5.73 -13.72 -5.79
CA ILE A 156 -5.26 -15.11 -5.77
C ILE A 156 -5.85 -15.87 -4.57
N ARG A 157 -5.84 -15.27 -3.38
CA ARG A 157 -6.41 -15.87 -2.15
C ARG A 157 -7.91 -16.17 -2.31
N GLU A 158 -8.66 -15.25 -2.93
CA GLU A 158 -10.08 -15.42 -3.21
C GLU A 158 -10.32 -16.54 -4.24
N GLU A 159 -9.56 -16.56 -5.33
CA GLU A 159 -9.64 -17.60 -6.35
C GLU A 159 -9.31 -18.99 -5.76
N SER A 160 -8.27 -19.09 -4.94
CA SER A 160 -7.89 -20.33 -4.25
C SER A 160 -8.98 -20.83 -3.29
N SER A 161 -9.83 -19.91 -2.79
CA SER A 161 -11.02 -20.23 -1.99
C SER A 161 -12.25 -20.56 -2.85
N GLY A 162 -12.11 -20.65 -4.19
CA GLY A 162 -13.19 -20.92 -5.14
C GLY A 162 -14.06 -19.70 -5.47
N ASN A 163 -13.72 -18.51 -5.03
CA ASN A 163 -14.46 -17.29 -5.30
C ASN A 163 -14.09 -16.71 -6.66
N LYS A 164 -15.05 -16.76 -7.60
CA LYS A 164 -14.88 -16.26 -8.97
C LYS A 164 -15.17 -14.76 -9.16
N GLU A 165 -15.66 -14.09 -8.11
CA GLU A 165 -15.99 -12.66 -8.12
C GLU A 165 -14.76 -11.79 -8.49
N PHE A 166 -13.56 -12.25 -8.09
CA PHE A 166 -12.30 -11.49 -8.22
C PHE A 166 -11.54 -11.75 -9.53
N LEU A 167 -12.02 -12.62 -10.42
CA LEU A 167 -11.29 -12.99 -11.65
C LEU A 167 -11.04 -11.77 -12.57
N SER A 168 -12.06 -10.94 -12.80
CA SER A 168 -11.93 -9.73 -13.61
C SER A 168 -10.99 -8.69 -12.97
N ALA A 169 -11.09 -8.50 -11.65
CA ALA A 169 -10.19 -7.61 -10.91
C ALA A 169 -8.74 -8.09 -10.97
N LYS A 170 -8.51 -9.41 -10.85
CA LYS A 170 -7.19 -10.03 -10.98
C LYS A 170 -6.54 -9.71 -12.32
N GLU A 171 -7.27 -9.86 -13.44
CA GLU A 171 -6.76 -9.57 -14.77
C GLU A 171 -6.44 -8.08 -14.93
N THR A 172 -7.37 -7.20 -14.55
CA THR A 172 -7.17 -5.74 -14.57
C THR A 172 -5.94 -5.31 -13.75
N LEU A 173 -5.75 -5.91 -12.57
CA LEU A 173 -4.59 -5.62 -11.73
C LEU A 173 -3.30 -6.09 -12.40
N ARG A 174 -3.28 -7.28 -13.00
CA ARG A 174 -2.11 -7.78 -13.74
C ARG A 174 -1.71 -6.82 -14.87
N GLU A 175 -2.66 -6.41 -15.70
CA GLU A 175 -2.42 -5.42 -16.76
C GLU A 175 -1.90 -4.10 -16.20
N SER A 176 -2.48 -3.64 -15.09
CA SER A 176 -2.12 -2.38 -14.46
C SER A 176 -0.74 -2.41 -13.79
N ILE A 177 -0.28 -3.58 -13.31
CA ILE A 177 1.08 -3.77 -12.80
C ILE A 177 2.09 -3.67 -13.95
N THR A 178 1.86 -4.43 -15.03
CA THR A 178 2.69 -4.37 -16.22
C THR A 178 2.78 -2.95 -16.81
N ALA A 179 1.66 -2.22 -16.85
CA ALA A 179 1.62 -0.84 -17.35
C ALA A 179 2.38 0.19 -16.48
N LEU A 180 2.80 -0.17 -15.25
CA LEU A 180 3.66 0.70 -14.44
C LEU A 180 5.09 0.79 -14.95
N ASP A 181 5.52 -0.17 -15.78
CA ASP A 181 6.88 -0.29 -16.31
C ASP A 181 7.93 -0.25 -15.17
N VAL A 182 7.75 -1.14 -14.17
CA VAL A 182 8.62 -1.32 -13.01
C VAL A 182 9.23 -2.72 -13.09
N PRO A 183 10.48 -2.88 -13.55
CA PRO A 183 11.11 -4.20 -13.74
C PRO A 183 11.12 -5.07 -12.47
N GLU A 184 11.26 -4.44 -11.30
CA GLU A 184 11.23 -5.10 -9.99
C GLU A 184 9.86 -5.71 -9.69
N ALA A 185 8.78 -5.04 -10.13
CA ALA A 185 7.42 -5.57 -9.99
C ALA A 185 7.22 -6.81 -10.88
N ASP A 186 7.68 -6.78 -12.12
CA ASP A 186 7.61 -7.93 -13.02
C ASP A 186 8.43 -9.11 -12.49
N GLU A 187 9.62 -8.84 -11.94
CA GLU A 187 10.45 -9.85 -11.29
C GLU A 187 9.75 -10.44 -10.06
N PHE A 188 9.16 -9.60 -9.20
CA PHE A 188 8.43 -10.04 -8.02
C PHE A 188 7.23 -10.92 -8.39
N MET A 189 6.45 -10.48 -9.38
CA MET A 189 5.29 -11.22 -9.91
C MET A 189 5.69 -12.60 -10.42
N ARG A 190 6.82 -12.72 -11.09
CA ARG A 190 7.31 -13.97 -11.67
C ARG A 190 7.89 -14.92 -10.61
N ILE A 191 8.61 -14.41 -9.62
CA ILE A 191 9.38 -15.23 -8.66
C ILE A 191 8.56 -15.55 -7.42
N TYR A 192 7.90 -14.57 -6.81
CA TYR A 192 7.31 -14.72 -5.49
C TYR A 192 5.80 -14.95 -5.50
N VAL A 193 5.09 -14.35 -6.45
CA VAL A 193 3.62 -14.42 -6.47
C VAL A 193 3.08 -15.85 -6.65
N PRO A 194 3.70 -16.77 -7.42
CA PRO A 194 3.20 -18.14 -7.53
C PRO A 194 3.07 -18.87 -6.19
N ALA A 195 3.96 -18.57 -5.24
CA ALA A 195 3.94 -19.21 -3.92
C ALA A 195 2.71 -18.87 -3.06
N PHE A 196 1.99 -17.79 -3.37
CA PHE A 196 0.73 -17.45 -2.67
C PHE A 196 -0.43 -18.40 -3.00
N GLY A 197 -0.28 -19.25 -4.01
CA GLY A 197 -1.19 -20.35 -4.31
C GLY A 197 -0.81 -21.68 -3.66
N TYR A 198 0.33 -21.75 -2.96
CA TYR A 198 0.84 -22.99 -2.36
C TYR A 198 0.20 -23.26 -0.99
N ASN A 199 0.05 -24.53 -0.66
CA ASN A 199 -0.24 -24.95 0.71
C ASN A 199 1.03 -24.96 1.57
N LEU A 200 0.89 -25.19 2.88
CA LEU A 200 2.01 -25.13 3.82
C LEU A 200 3.13 -26.14 3.50
N ASP A 201 2.76 -27.35 3.05
CA ASP A 201 3.75 -28.39 2.73
C ASP A 201 4.60 -28.00 1.51
N GLN A 202 3.96 -27.43 0.49
CA GLN A 202 4.64 -26.89 -0.69
C GLN A 202 5.56 -25.73 -0.35
N LEU A 203 5.16 -24.82 0.57
CA LEU A 203 5.99 -23.73 1.05
C LEU A 203 7.24 -24.21 1.82
N ASN A 204 7.11 -25.34 2.52
CA ASN A 204 8.21 -25.98 3.26
C ASN A 204 9.11 -26.89 2.40
N GLY A 205 8.88 -26.97 1.08
CA GLY A 205 9.64 -27.82 0.19
C GLY A 205 9.33 -29.32 0.32
N ASN A 206 8.20 -29.67 0.90
CA ASN A 206 7.75 -31.06 1.13
C ASN A 206 6.65 -31.49 0.11
N GLY A 207 6.50 -30.77 -1.00
CA GLY A 207 5.50 -31.05 -2.06
C GLY A 207 6.11 -31.62 -3.31
#